data_1b279ac87bb12f84534db0093fd80068
#
_entry.id   1b279ac87bb12f84534db0093fd80068
#
_cell.length_a   1.000
_cell.length_b   1.000
_cell.length_c   1.000
_cell.angle_alpha   90.00
_cell.angle_beta   90.00
_cell.angle_gamma   90.00
#
_symmetry.space_group_name_H-M   'P 1'
#
loop_
_entity.id
_entity.type
_entity.pdbx_description
1 polymer ?
#
loop_
_entity_poly.entity_id
_entity_poly.type
_entity_poly.pdbx_seq_one_letter_code
_entity_poly.pdbx_strand_id
1 'polypeptide(L)'
;MQQIPYLSKEFLSQLDAILDFYSKDSVETAWTFYSKLLERLKSISYMPYRFRKNKTINREDTRDLIFKGYVVVFRIEQDHIKILAIYKHNLTPYS
;
A
#
# COMPACT_ATOMS: atom_id res chain seq x y z
N MET A 1 5.58 -10.86 16.20
CA MET A 1 5.31 -9.42 16.30
C MET A 1 5.31 -8.80 14.91
N GLN A 2 4.28 -8.04 14.61
CA GLN A 2 4.19 -7.36 13.31
C GLN A 2 5.02 -6.09 13.33
N GLN A 3 5.77 -5.86 12.26
CA GLN A 3 6.56 -4.66 12.11
C GLN A 3 5.93 -3.76 11.07
N ILE A 4 6.09 -2.45 11.23
CA ILE A 4 5.63 -1.50 10.23
C ILE A 4 6.58 -1.63 9.03
N PRO A 5 6.05 -1.86 7.82
CA PRO A 5 6.89 -1.95 6.64
C PRO A 5 7.64 -0.64 6.36
N TYR A 6 8.72 -0.75 5.62
CA TYR A 6 9.44 0.43 5.16
C TYR A 6 8.62 1.14 4.08
N LEU A 7 8.37 2.43 4.26
CA LEU A 7 7.54 3.20 3.34
C LEU A 7 8.42 4.02 2.40
N SER A 8 8.32 3.77 1.09
CA SER A 8 9.11 4.50 0.12
C SER A 8 8.65 5.95 0.00
N LYS A 9 9.53 6.81 -0.52
CA LYS A 9 9.17 8.21 -0.74
C LYS A 9 8.03 8.35 -1.72
N GLU A 10 8.02 7.52 -2.76
CA GLU A 10 6.95 7.55 -3.75
C GLU A 10 5.62 7.19 -3.11
N PHE A 11 5.60 6.12 -2.30
CA PHE A 11 4.39 5.73 -1.60
C PHE A 11 3.87 6.86 -0.70
N LEU A 12 4.77 7.48 0.06
CA LEU A 12 4.38 8.54 0.99
C LEU A 12 3.80 9.73 0.24
N SER A 13 4.38 10.08 -0.90
CA SER A 13 3.88 11.18 -1.72
C SER A 13 2.49 10.87 -2.27
N GLN A 14 2.30 9.64 -2.74
CA GLN A 14 1.00 9.21 -3.26
C GLN A 14 -0.05 9.16 -2.16
N LEU A 15 0.33 8.66 -0.99
CA LEU A 15 -0.57 8.61 0.15
C LEU A 15 -0.99 10.01 0.59
N ASP A 16 -0.04 10.93 0.61
CA ASP A 16 -0.31 12.30 1.00
C ASP A 16 -1.39 12.91 0.10
N ALA A 17 -1.30 12.68 -1.20
CA ALA A 17 -2.30 13.18 -2.14
C ALA A 17 -3.67 12.56 -1.88
N ILE A 18 -3.71 11.27 -1.56
CA ILE A 18 -4.97 10.59 -1.26
C ILE A 18 -5.60 11.14 0.02
N LEU A 19 -4.79 11.33 1.05
CA LEU A 19 -5.28 11.87 2.31
C LEU A 19 -5.76 13.31 2.16
N ASP A 20 -5.08 14.09 1.35
CA ASP A 20 -5.51 15.45 1.05
C ASP A 20 -6.88 15.45 0.39
N PHE A 21 -7.10 14.53 -0.53
CA PHE A 21 -8.40 14.39 -1.18
C PHE A 21 -9.50 14.08 -0.17
N TYR A 22 -9.27 13.11 0.72
CA TYR A 22 -10.28 12.75 1.72
C TYR A 22 -10.48 13.84 2.75
N SER A 23 -9.44 14.61 3.07
CA SER A 23 -9.56 15.68 4.07
C SER A 23 -10.43 16.82 3.60
N LYS A 24 -10.67 16.93 2.28
CA LYS A 24 -11.62 17.93 1.77
C LYS A 24 -13.05 17.60 2.19
N ASP A 25 -13.34 16.33 2.40
CA ASP A 25 -14.62 15.91 2.96
C ASP A 25 -14.61 16.15 4.47
N SER A 26 -13.67 15.55 5.16
CA SER A 26 -13.46 15.83 6.59
C SER A 26 -12.11 15.27 7.01
N VAL A 27 -11.52 15.90 8.03
CA VAL A 27 -10.27 15.41 8.62
C VAL A 27 -10.49 14.01 9.19
N GLU A 28 -11.67 13.76 9.76
CA GLU A 28 -11.98 12.46 10.32
C GLU A 28 -11.99 11.36 9.25
N THR A 29 -12.52 11.66 8.07
CA THR A 29 -12.55 10.70 6.96
C THR A 29 -11.12 10.32 6.55
N ALA A 30 -10.26 11.33 6.42
CA ALA A 30 -8.86 11.08 6.08
C ALA A 30 -8.16 10.24 7.15
N TRP A 31 -8.40 10.56 8.41
CA TRP A 31 -7.81 9.83 9.53
C TRP A 31 -8.26 8.38 9.56
N THR A 32 -9.55 8.15 9.33
CA THR A 32 -10.10 6.80 9.30
C THR A 32 -9.46 5.97 8.18
N PHE A 33 -9.34 6.57 7.00
CA PHE A 33 -8.70 5.90 5.88
C PHE A 33 -7.26 5.53 6.23
N TYR A 34 -6.51 6.48 6.76
CA TYR A 34 -5.11 6.26 7.10
C TYR A 34 -4.94 5.15 8.16
N SER A 35 -5.77 5.21 9.21
CA SER A 35 -5.66 4.24 10.30
C SER A 35 -5.92 2.81 9.82
N LYS A 36 -6.95 2.65 8.98
CA LYS A 36 -7.27 1.32 8.46
C LYS A 36 -6.24 0.83 7.47
N LEU A 37 -5.71 1.73 6.66
CA LEU A 37 -4.64 1.37 5.74
C LEU A 37 -3.41 0.90 6.52
N LEU A 38 -3.02 1.64 7.55
CA LEU A 38 -1.86 1.28 8.35
C LEU A 38 -2.01 -0.10 8.98
N GLU A 39 -3.21 -0.42 9.47
CA GLU A 39 -3.50 -1.73 10.01
C GLU A 39 -3.26 -2.83 8.98
N ARG A 40 -3.73 -2.59 7.74
CA ARG A 40 -3.55 -3.57 6.68
C ARG A 40 -2.07 -3.69 6.29
N LEU A 41 -1.33 -2.59 6.28
CA LEU A 41 0.10 -2.64 5.98
C LEU A 41 0.86 -3.45 7.02
N LYS A 42 0.49 -3.32 8.28
CA LYS A 42 1.12 -4.10 9.34
C LYS A 42 0.88 -5.61 9.16
N SER A 43 -0.25 -5.97 8.59
CA SER A 43 -0.58 -7.39 8.40
C SER A 43 0.23 -8.05 7.29
N ILE A 44 0.88 -7.27 6.44
CA ILE A 44 1.61 -7.82 5.30
C ILE A 44 2.75 -8.72 5.76
N SER A 45 3.44 -8.36 6.84
CA SER A 45 4.59 -9.14 7.30
C SER A 45 4.22 -10.56 7.74
N TYR A 46 2.93 -10.80 7.99
CA TYR A 46 2.46 -12.14 8.29
C TYR A 46 2.13 -12.85 6.98
N MET A 47 2.96 -13.78 6.56
CA MET A 47 2.79 -14.55 5.33
C MET A 47 2.63 -13.65 4.10
N PRO A 48 3.65 -12.84 3.78
CA PRO A 48 3.51 -11.86 2.70
C PRO A 48 3.28 -12.48 1.32
N TYR A 49 3.67 -13.73 1.12
CA TYR A 49 3.47 -14.41 -0.16
C TYR A 49 2.03 -14.86 -0.38
N ARG A 50 1.13 -14.66 0.60
CA ARG A 50 -0.28 -14.95 0.41
C ARG A 50 -0.98 -13.91 -0.48
N PHE A 51 -0.34 -12.75 -0.69
CA PHE A 51 -0.89 -11.72 -1.55
C PHE A 51 -0.59 -12.04 -3.01
N ARG A 52 -1.43 -11.51 -3.92
CA ARG A 52 -1.27 -11.80 -5.34
C ARG A 52 0.01 -11.17 -5.89
N LYS A 53 0.58 -11.81 -6.90
CA LYS A 53 1.76 -11.31 -7.58
C LYS A 53 1.40 -10.07 -8.40
N ASN A 54 2.24 -9.05 -8.37
CA ASN A 54 2.04 -7.87 -9.21
C ASN A 54 2.31 -8.23 -10.66
N LYS A 55 1.30 -8.06 -11.51
CA LYS A 55 1.39 -8.51 -12.91
C LYS A 55 2.27 -7.60 -13.75
N THR A 56 2.30 -6.31 -13.43
CA THR A 56 3.08 -5.35 -14.21
C THR A 56 4.57 -5.57 -14.01
N ILE A 57 4.98 -5.65 -12.75
CA ILE A 57 6.39 -5.85 -12.42
C ILE A 57 6.79 -7.31 -12.64
N ASN A 58 5.87 -8.23 -12.35
CA ASN A 58 6.02 -9.66 -12.63
C ASN A 58 7.25 -10.28 -11.98
N ARG A 59 7.48 -9.96 -10.69
CA ARG A 59 8.53 -10.56 -9.88
C ARG A 59 7.90 -11.33 -8.72
N GLU A 60 8.51 -12.45 -8.34
CA GLU A 60 8.01 -13.25 -7.24
C GLU A 60 7.96 -12.47 -5.92
N ASP A 61 8.90 -11.56 -5.74
CA ASP A 61 9.01 -10.79 -4.51
C ASP A 61 8.13 -9.54 -4.47
N THR A 62 7.37 -9.26 -5.54
CA THR A 62 6.56 -8.05 -5.63
C THR A 62 5.08 -8.42 -5.69
N ARG A 63 4.33 -7.95 -4.70
CA ARG A 63 2.95 -8.36 -4.49
C ARG A 63 2.04 -7.14 -4.31
N ASP A 64 0.73 -7.38 -4.41
CA ASP A 64 -0.29 -6.34 -4.29
C ASP A 64 -1.20 -6.61 -3.11
N LEU A 65 -1.49 -5.56 -2.35
CA LEU A 65 -2.55 -5.54 -1.36
C LEU A 65 -3.68 -4.66 -1.90
N ILE A 66 -4.89 -5.20 -1.96
CA ILE A 66 -6.05 -4.43 -2.39
C ILE A 66 -6.73 -3.85 -1.16
N PHE A 67 -6.96 -2.54 -1.17
CA PHE A 67 -7.55 -1.85 -0.04
C PHE A 67 -8.47 -0.74 -0.54
N LYS A 68 -9.77 -0.90 -0.32
CA LYS A 68 -10.79 0.13 -0.62
C LYS A 68 -10.66 0.74 -2.01
N GLY A 69 -10.46 -0.12 -3.02
CA GLY A 69 -10.33 0.36 -4.39
C GLY A 69 -8.95 0.86 -4.77
N TYR A 70 -7.98 0.74 -3.86
CA TYR A 70 -6.58 1.06 -4.14
C TYR A 70 -5.75 -0.20 -4.19
N VAL A 71 -4.66 -0.14 -4.94
CA VAL A 71 -3.66 -1.19 -4.98
C VAL A 71 -2.41 -0.67 -4.28
N VAL A 72 -1.94 -1.42 -3.29
CA VAL A 72 -0.68 -1.12 -2.64
C VAL A 72 0.33 -2.14 -3.12
N VAL A 73 1.38 -1.66 -3.78
CA VAL A 73 2.44 -2.52 -4.30
C VAL A 73 3.56 -2.60 -3.28
N PHE A 74 3.97 -3.81 -2.94
CA PHE A 74 5.06 -3.97 -1.99
C PHE A 74 6.03 -5.04 -2.46
N ARG A 75 7.26 -4.93 -1.97
CA ARG A 75 8.33 -5.89 -2.27
C ARG A 75 8.75 -6.59 -0.99
N ILE A 76 8.88 -7.91 -1.09
CA ILE A 76 9.32 -8.73 0.03
C ILE A 76 10.84 -8.81 -0.02
N GLU A 77 11.48 -8.11 0.92
CA GLU A 77 12.93 -8.13 1.03
C GLU A 77 13.36 -9.21 2.02
N GLN A 78 14.65 -9.42 2.16
CA GLN A 78 15.16 -10.50 2.98
C GLN A 78 14.72 -10.39 4.45
N ASP A 79 14.73 -9.18 4.99
CA ASP A 79 14.43 -8.98 6.41
C ASP A 79 13.35 -7.94 6.68
N HIS A 80 12.69 -7.45 5.61
CA HIS A 80 11.62 -6.46 5.79
C HIS A 80 10.72 -6.41 4.56
N ILE A 81 9.63 -5.68 4.69
CA ILE A 81 8.72 -5.41 3.57
C ILE A 81 8.90 -3.96 3.19
N LYS A 82 9.00 -3.69 1.90
CA LYS A 82 9.10 -2.32 1.39
C LYS A 82 7.84 -1.98 0.61
N ILE A 83 7.14 -0.94 1.05
CA ILE A 83 5.93 -0.47 0.35
C ILE A 83 6.38 0.48 -0.75
N LEU A 84 6.06 0.14 -2.00
CA LEU A 84 6.57 0.85 -3.15
C LEU A 84 5.63 1.93 -3.67
N ALA A 85 4.32 1.68 -3.67
CA ALA A 85 3.37 2.59 -4.30
C ALA A 85 1.94 2.30 -3.85
N ILE A 86 1.06 3.29 -4.01
CA ILE A 86 -0.38 3.10 -3.84
C ILE A 86 -1.08 3.91 -4.93
N TYR A 87 -2.06 3.28 -5.60
CA TYR A 87 -2.79 3.94 -6.68
C TYR A 87 -4.18 3.35 -6.79
N LYS A 88 -5.07 4.06 -7.50
CA LYS A 88 -6.44 3.59 -7.70
C LYS A 88 -6.44 2.31 -8.53
N HIS A 89 -7.25 1.35 -8.11
CA HIS A 89 -7.30 0.04 -8.75
C HIS A 89 -7.71 0.11 -10.22
N ASN A 90 -8.60 1.04 -10.55
CA ASN A 90 -9.08 1.16 -11.93
C ASN A 90 -8.21 2.04 -12.81
N LEU A 91 -7.10 2.55 -12.28
CA LEU A 91 -6.10 3.23 -13.06
C LEU A 91 -4.95 2.26 -13.32
N THR A 92 -4.26 2.45 -14.44
CA THR A 92 -3.16 1.56 -14.78
C THR A 92 -1.87 2.35 -14.96
N PRO A 93 -1.36 2.95 -13.87
CA PRO A 93 -0.20 3.84 -13.97
C PRO A 93 1.06 3.15 -14.43
N TYR A 94 1.10 1.84 -14.34
CA TYR A 94 2.27 1.07 -14.78
C TYR A 94 2.03 0.31 -16.06
N SER A 95 0.92 0.59 -16.70
CA SER A 95 0.63 -0.06 -17.98
C SER A 95 1.32 0.62 -19.13
#